data_4fe136da592356bd12bb11b969303537
#
_entry.id   4fe136da592356bd12bb11b969303537
#
_cell.length_a   1.000
_cell.length_b   1.000
_cell.length_c   1.000
_cell.angle_alpha   90.00
_cell.angle_beta   90.00
_cell.angle_gamma   90.00
#
_symmetry.space_group_name_H-M   'P 1'
#
loop_
_entity.id
_entity.type
_entity.pdbx_description
1 polymer ?
#
loop_
_entity_poly.entity_id
_entity_poly.type
_entity_poly.pdbx_seq_one_letter_code
_entity_poly.pdbx_strand_id
1 'polypeptide(L)'
;MKRLPFFLLIACQLCLVQLSSQVMPAYEIYTAKGKKTSFKKLVEATEKKELILFGEFHDNPITHWLQFELTKEMYAKVGAQLELGFEMFEQDQQALLTMYLAGGLTEKQFKDSLRLWPNYETDYAPLIEFAKTKQLYCVASNVQRKYASLLFKKGRAAFDTISPAVRAQMAPIDFMVDTSLSQYKEVFSMGGHMGPNMGMNMVESQAFKDATMAQFILENPGRKEGTVHLHFNGAFHSDFYQGILWYVQQKQPEIRVLTISTVTQGDVRKLDKEHIGRADFIICVPETMTRTH
;
A
#
# COMPACT_ATOMS: atom_id res chain seq x y z
N MET A 1 33.76 83.26 12.56
CA MET A 1 32.79 82.55 11.74
C MET A 1 33.35 81.13 11.49
N LYS A 2 32.85 80.14 12.20
CA LYS A 2 33.31 78.72 12.06
C LYS A 2 32.29 77.98 11.24
N ARG A 3 32.70 77.44 10.08
CA ARG A 3 31.86 76.62 9.24
C ARG A 3 31.85 75.21 9.76
N LEU A 4 30.66 74.66 10.01
CA LEU A 4 30.38 73.26 10.40
C LEU A 4 30.32 72.41 9.11
N PRO A 5 30.97 71.27 9.02
CA PRO A 5 30.79 70.38 7.85
C PRO A 5 29.55 69.52 8.05
N PHE A 6 28.76 69.50 6.99
CA PHE A 6 27.54 68.67 6.85
C PHE A 6 27.96 67.24 6.52
N PHE A 7 27.87 66.33 7.50
CA PHE A 7 28.05 64.90 7.25
C PHE A 7 26.79 64.29 6.61
N LEU A 8 26.89 63.94 5.37
CA LEU A 8 25.86 63.20 4.62
C LEU A 8 25.93 61.75 5.06
N LEU A 9 24.97 61.30 5.90
CA LEU A 9 24.79 59.90 6.25
C LEU A 9 24.06 59.20 5.05
N ILE A 10 24.82 58.46 4.24
CA ILE A 10 24.28 57.53 3.26
C ILE A 10 23.87 56.27 4.01
N ALA A 11 22.58 56.16 4.29
CA ALA A 11 21.99 54.89 4.79
C ALA A 11 21.96 53.88 3.64
N CYS A 12 22.93 52.97 3.61
CA CYS A 12 22.92 51.82 2.72
C CYS A 12 21.87 50.85 3.22
N GLN A 13 20.63 50.92 2.68
CA GLN A 13 19.62 49.89 2.88
C GLN A 13 20.08 48.62 2.13
N LEU A 14 20.75 47.70 2.84
CA LEU A 14 20.94 46.35 2.41
C LEU A 14 19.55 45.68 2.32
N CYS A 15 18.96 45.66 1.15
CA CYS A 15 17.89 44.74 0.82
C CYS A 15 18.45 43.34 0.92
N LEU A 16 18.26 42.70 2.07
CA LEU A 16 18.38 41.25 2.21
C LEU A 16 17.26 40.62 1.36
N VAL A 17 17.56 40.37 0.09
CA VAL A 17 16.77 39.44 -0.70
C VAL A 17 16.99 38.08 -0.05
N GLN A 18 16.04 37.67 0.80
CA GLN A 18 15.95 36.27 1.20
C GLN A 18 15.75 35.48 -0.08
N LEU A 19 16.82 34.94 -0.63
CA LEU A 19 16.76 33.82 -1.55
C LEU A 19 16.16 32.67 -0.74
N SER A 20 14.83 32.60 -0.72
CA SER A 20 14.12 31.42 -0.33
C SER A 20 14.53 30.35 -1.31
N SER A 21 15.57 29.58 -0.96
CA SER A 21 15.88 28.36 -1.72
C SER A 21 14.58 27.53 -1.67
N GLN A 22 13.98 27.33 -2.84
CA GLN A 22 12.81 26.48 -2.92
C GLN A 22 13.25 25.07 -2.51
N VAL A 23 13.02 24.73 -1.26
CA VAL A 23 13.18 23.34 -0.80
C VAL A 23 12.20 22.51 -1.62
N MET A 24 12.73 21.59 -2.41
CA MET A 24 11.95 20.64 -3.21
C MET A 24 11.87 19.33 -2.41
N PRO A 25 10.83 19.11 -1.63
CA PRO A 25 10.72 17.88 -0.84
C PRO A 25 10.45 16.69 -1.76
N ALA A 26 11.15 15.57 -1.49
CA ALA A 26 10.93 14.32 -2.22
C ALA A 26 9.56 13.69 -1.90
N TYR A 27 8.98 14.01 -0.77
CA TYR A 27 7.62 13.65 -0.36
C TYR A 27 7.17 14.53 0.80
N GLU A 28 5.88 14.50 1.06
CA GLU A 28 5.26 15.05 2.28
C GLU A 28 4.23 14.06 2.81
N ILE A 29 4.00 14.07 4.11
CA ILE A 29 2.99 13.23 4.73
C ILE A 29 1.87 14.12 5.27
N TYR A 30 0.63 13.69 5.05
CA TYR A 30 -0.57 14.37 5.49
C TYR A 30 -1.46 13.44 6.31
N THR A 31 -2.24 14.02 7.22
CA THR A 31 -3.36 13.32 7.86
C THR A 31 -4.56 13.23 6.92
N ALA A 32 -5.56 12.43 7.26
CA ALA A 32 -6.85 12.37 6.53
C ALA A 32 -7.49 13.76 6.30
N LYS A 33 -7.22 14.74 7.16
CA LYS A 33 -7.76 16.11 7.05
C LYS A 33 -6.88 17.06 6.21
N GLY A 34 -5.87 16.54 5.52
CA GLY A 34 -4.95 17.32 4.70
C GLY A 34 -3.97 18.20 5.50
N LYS A 35 -3.77 17.93 6.79
CA LYS A 35 -2.77 18.63 7.61
C LYS A 35 -1.43 17.92 7.49
N LYS A 36 -0.34 18.66 7.23
CA LYS A 36 1.02 18.13 7.25
C LYS A 36 1.31 17.43 8.58
N THR A 37 2.02 16.34 8.49
CA THR A 37 2.47 15.55 9.63
C THR A 37 3.86 14.98 9.34
N SER A 38 4.36 14.07 10.18
CA SER A 38 5.69 13.51 10.03
C SER A 38 5.64 11.98 10.02
N PHE A 39 6.70 11.36 9.47
CA PHE A 39 6.90 9.91 9.53
C PHE A 39 6.88 9.39 10.97
N LYS A 40 7.48 10.14 11.91
CA LYS A 40 7.41 9.81 13.35
C LYS A 40 5.96 9.70 13.85
N LYS A 41 5.09 10.62 13.45
CA LYS A 41 3.66 10.59 13.83
C LYS A 41 2.90 9.43 13.18
N LEU A 42 3.27 9.07 11.96
CA LEU A 42 2.74 7.88 11.31
C LEU A 42 3.15 6.62 12.09
N VAL A 43 4.43 6.48 12.44
CA VAL A 43 4.93 5.36 13.25
C VAL A 43 4.25 5.30 14.62
N GLU A 44 4.07 6.42 15.30
CA GLU A 44 3.34 6.49 16.59
C GLU A 44 1.89 6.02 16.43
N ALA A 45 1.23 6.34 15.31
CA ALA A 45 -0.16 5.97 15.06
C ALA A 45 -0.36 4.47 14.80
N THR A 46 0.70 3.71 14.48
CA THR A 46 0.60 2.24 14.36
C THR A 46 0.46 1.55 15.73
N GLU A 47 0.74 2.26 16.82
CA GLU A 47 0.60 1.71 18.17
C GLU A 47 -0.85 1.28 18.44
N LYS A 48 -1.02 0.13 19.07
CA LYS A 48 -2.34 -0.48 19.38
C LYS A 48 -3.20 -0.81 18.15
N LYS A 49 -2.64 -0.80 16.94
CA LYS A 49 -3.29 -1.28 15.74
C LYS A 49 -3.00 -2.77 15.54
N GLU A 50 -3.97 -3.46 14.96
CA GLU A 50 -3.89 -4.90 14.66
C GLU A 50 -3.63 -5.12 13.18
N LEU A 51 -4.04 -4.16 12.36
CA LEU A 51 -3.85 -4.18 10.91
C LEU A 51 -3.41 -2.79 10.43
N ILE A 52 -2.37 -2.76 9.64
CA ILE A 52 -1.95 -1.57 8.89
C ILE A 52 -2.04 -1.92 7.40
N LEU A 53 -2.83 -1.17 6.64
CA LEU A 53 -2.89 -1.27 5.18
C LEU A 53 -2.04 -0.15 4.58
N PHE A 54 -0.96 -0.53 3.90
CA PHE A 54 -0.06 0.41 3.25
C PHE A 54 -0.30 0.39 1.73
N GLY A 55 -1.07 1.37 1.26
CA GLY A 55 -1.39 1.59 -0.14
C GLY A 55 -0.26 2.26 -0.90
N GLU A 56 0.26 1.59 -1.92
CA GLU A 56 1.41 2.02 -2.71
C GLU A 56 1.06 2.35 -4.15
N PHE A 57 1.94 3.09 -4.84
CA PHE A 57 2.14 2.97 -6.27
C PHE A 57 3.24 1.96 -6.50
N HIS A 58 2.94 0.91 -7.25
CA HIS A 58 3.81 -0.27 -7.41
C HIS A 58 5.20 0.02 -8.01
N ASP A 59 5.39 1.18 -8.60
CA ASP A 59 6.61 1.61 -9.28
C ASP A 59 7.25 2.87 -8.64
N ASN A 60 6.84 3.25 -7.42
CA ASN A 60 7.32 4.47 -6.77
C ASN A 60 8.41 4.17 -5.72
N PRO A 61 9.67 4.54 -5.96
CA PRO A 61 10.79 4.19 -5.07
C PRO A 61 10.69 4.84 -3.68
N ILE A 62 10.08 6.02 -3.57
CA ILE A 62 9.88 6.67 -2.26
C ILE A 62 8.90 5.88 -1.41
N THR A 63 7.83 5.38 -2.02
CA THR A 63 6.85 4.55 -1.32
C THR A 63 7.49 3.28 -0.78
N HIS A 64 8.26 2.56 -1.60
CA HIS A 64 8.94 1.32 -1.20
C HIS A 64 9.99 1.55 -0.12
N TRP A 65 10.74 2.65 -0.22
CA TRP A 65 11.64 3.03 0.85
C TRP A 65 10.90 3.30 2.17
N LEU A 66 9.78 4.02 2.15
CA LEU A 66 8.98 4.30 3.35
C LEU A 66 8.31 3.04 3.92
N GLN A 67 7.92 2.07 3.08
CA GLN A 67 7.46 0.75 3.52
C GLN A 67 8.55 0.04 4.32
N PHE A 68 9.77 0.04 3.81
CA PHE A 68 10.91 -0.57 4.49
C PHE A 68 11.25 0.14 5.81
N GLU A 69 11.28 1.47 5.83
CA GLU A 69 11.50 2.24 7.06
C GLU A 69 10.40 1.98 8.10
N LEU A 70 9.12 1.97 7.69
CA LEU A 70 8.01 1.66 8.59
C LEU A 70 8.11 0.24 9.16
N THR A 71 8.48 -0.73 8.33
CA THR A 71 8.68 -2.12 8.76
C THR A 71 9.74 -2.23 9.85
N LYS A 72 10.87 -1.53 9.70
CA LYS A 72 11.94 -1.51 10.72
C LYS A 72 11.47 -0.89 12.03
N GLU A 73 10.78 0.26 11.94
CA GLU A 73 10.26 0.95 13.12
C GLU A 73 9.20 0.12 13.86
N MET A 74 8.30 -0.54 13.12
CA MET A 74 7.30 -1.43 13.71
C MET A 74 7.96 -2.66 14.34
N TYR A 75 8.93 -3.29 13.66
CA TYR A 75 9.67 -4.40 14.23
C TYR A 75 10.40 -4.01 15.52
N ALA A 76 11.00 -2.84 15.59
CA ALA A 76 11.64 -2.34 16.81
C ALA A 76 10.67 -2.22 17.99
N LYS A 77 9.38 -2.01 17.73
CA LYS A 77 8.33 -1.87 18.76
C LYS A 77 7.70 -3.22 19.16
N VAL A 78 7.37 -4.08 18.21
CA VAL A 78 6.57 -5.28 18.46
C VAL A 78 7.35 -6.59 18.23
N GLY A 79 8.56 -6.51 17.68
CA GLY A 79 9.43 -7.68 17.47
C GLY A 79 8.77 -8.74 16.59
N ALA A 80 8.84 -9.99 17.02
CA ALA A 80 8.30 -11.15 16.31
C ALA A 80 6.76 -11.21 16.26
N GLN A 81 6.05 -10.27 16.87
CA GLN A 81 4.60 -10.11 16.68
C GLN A 81 4.25 -9.41 15.34
N LEU A 82 5.23 -8.81 14.67
CA LEU A 82 5.04 -8.25 13.34
C LEU A 82 4.90 -9.36 12.30
N GLU A 83 3.84 -9.27 11.51
CA GLU A 83 3.59 -10.11 10.34
C GLU A 83 3.49 -9.20 9.11
N LEU A 84 4.06 -9.63 7.98
CA LEU A 84 4.02 -8.86 6.74
C LEU A 84 3.10 -9.54 5.73
N GLY A 85 2.19 -8.78 5.11
CA GLY A 85 1.31 -9.27 4.05
C GLY A 85 1.61 -8.59 2.72
N PHE A 86 1.48 -9.33 1.62
CA PHE A 86 1.85 -8.83 0.30
C PHE A 86 0.77 -9.17 -0.75
N GLU A 87 0.25 -8.14 -1.42
CA GLU A 87 -0.52 -8.32 -2.67
C GLU A 87 0.33 -8.97 -3.76
N MET A 88 1.62 -8.68 -3.80
CA MET A 88 2.55 -9.07 -4.86
C MET A 88 2.86 -10.56 -4.91
N PHE A 89 2.48 -11.31 -3.88
CA PHE A 89 2.55 -12.76 -3.87
C PHE A 89 1.17 -13.38 -3.92
N GLU A 90 0.98 -14.29 -4.86
CA GLU A 90 -0.25 -15.07 -5.03
C GLU A 90 -0.28 -16.22 -4.03
N GLN A 91 -1.47 -16.59 -3.51
CA GLN A 91 -1.62 -17.54 -2.41
C GLN A 91 -1.03 -18.94 -2.67
N ASP A 92 -1.02 -19.42 -3.92
CA ASP A 92 -0.38 -20.69 -4.26
C ASP A 92 1.14 -20.66 -4.13
N GLN A 93 1.74 -19.49 -3.95
CA GLN A 93 3.17 -19.30 -3.70
C GLN A 93 3.53 -19.33 -2.20
N GLN A 94 2.53 -19.37 -1.29
CA GLN A 94 2.75 -19.30 0.16
C GLN A 94 3.73 -20.34 0.67
N ALA A 95 3.65 -21.58 0.20
CA ALA A 95 4.55 -22.65 0.66
C ALA A 95 6.01 -22.36 0.31
N LEU A 96 6.27 -21.88 -0.89
CA LEU A 96 7.63 -21.51 -1.35
C LEU A 96 8.16 -20.28 -0.61
N LEU A 97 7.32 -19.28 -0.37
CA LEU A 97 7.66 -18.10 0.42
C LEU A 97 8.05 -18.51 1.85
N THR A 98 7.23 -19.34 2.50
CA THR A 98 7.51 -19.86 3.85
C THR A 98 8.82 -20.66 3.89
N MET A 99 9.06 -21.52 2.90
CA MET A 99 10.29 -22.31 2.79
C MET A 99 11.53 -21.43 2.63
N TYR A 100 11.43 -20.38 1.83
CA TYR A 100 12.53 -19.41 1.66
C TYR A 100 12.87 -18.66 2.94
N LEU A 101 11.84 -18.17 3.63
CA LEU A 101 12.01 -17.45 4.90
C LEU A 101 12.63 -18.35 6.00
N ALA A 102 12.32 -19.63 5.98
CA ALA A 102 12.91 -20.63 6.88
C ALA A 102 14.33 -21.08 6.48
N GLY A 103 14.88 -20.57 5.38
CA GLY A 103 16.22 -20.95 4.89
C GLY A 103 16.26 -22.27 4.10
N GLY A 104 15.12 -22.86 3.77
CA GLY A 104 15.01 -24.10 3.00
C GLY A 104 15.23 -23.93 1.49
N LEU A 105 15.26 -22.70 0.99
CA LEU A 105 15.60 -22.36 -0.40
C LEU A 105 16.74 -21.35 -0.45
N THR A 106 17.62 -21.49 -1.44
CA THR A 106 18.53 -20.41 -1.82
C THR A 106 17.77 -19.27 -2.51
N GLU A 107 18.34 -18.08 -2.52
CA GLU A 107 17.76 -16.92 -3.24
C GLU A 107 17.49 -17.25 -4.71
N LYS A 108 18.43 -17.92 -5.38
CA LYS A 108 18.25 -18.34 -6.78
C LYS A 108 17.06 -19.29 -6.95
N GLN A 109 16.94 -20.32 -6.10
CA GLN A 109 15.81 -21.25 -6.15
C GLN A 109 14.47 -20.54 -5.90
N PHE A 110 14.45 -19.62 -4.94
CA PHE A 110 13.27 -18.80 -4.66
C PHE A 110 12.84 -18.00 -5.90
N LYS A 111 13.77 -17.25 -6.48
CA LYS A 111 13.50 -16.42 -7.68
C LYS A 111 13.08 -17.25 -8.89
N ASP A 112 13.69 -18.39 -9.11
CA ASP A 112 13.36 -19.29 -10.25
C ASP A 112 11.99 -19.99 -10.07
N SER A 113 11.49 -20.10 -8.84
CA SER A 113 10.27 -20.88 -8.52
C SER A 113 9.02 -20.04 -8.38
N LEU A 114 9.14 -18.73 -8.14
CA LEU A 114 8.01 -17.83 -7.94
C LEU A 114 7.73 -16.94 -9.14
N ARG A 115 6.49 -16.52 -9.26
CA ARG A 115 6.06 -15.50 -10.24
C ARG A 115 6.28 -14.11 -9.63
N LEU A 116 7.54 -13.68 -9.61
CA LEU A 116 7.91 -12.37 -9.05
C LEU A 116 7.54 -11.25 -10.02
N TRP A 117 7.22 -10.10 -9.45
CA TRP A 117 6.99 -8.89 -10.22
C TRP A 117 8.31 -8.34 -10.79
N PRO A 118 8.28 -7.60 -11.92
CA PRO A 118 9.50 -7.11 -12.59
C PRO A 118 10.41 -6.27 -11.69
N ASN A 119 9.82 -5.52 -10.75
CA ASN A 119 10.51 -4.66 -9.80
C ASN A 119 10.81 -5.35 -8.44
N TYR A 120 10.70 -6.68 -8.36
CA TYR A 120 10.92 -7.42 -7.11
C TYR A 120 12.25 -7.07 -6.46
N GLU A 121 13.33 -7.04 -7.24
CA GLU A 121 14.70 -6.86 -6.73
C GLU A 121 14.90 -5.52 -6.01
N THR A 122 14.31 -4.45 -6.54
CA THR A 122 14.47 -3.10 -6.01
C THR A 122 13.46 -2.78 -4.92
N ASP A 123 12.23 -3.27 -5.06
CA ASP A 123 11.10 -2.75 -4.31
C ASP A 123 10.63 -3.70 -3.20
N TYR A 124 10.67 -5.03 -3.44
CA TYR A 124 10.13 -5.99 -2.49
C TYR A 124 11.18 -6.91 -1.84
N ALA A 125 12.29 -7.20 -2.53
CA ALA A 125 13.36 -8.03 -1.97
C ALA A 125 13.90 -7.49 -0.64
N PRO A 126 14.10 -6.18 -0.43
CA PRO A 126 14.55 -5.66 0.87
C PRO A 126 13.62 -6.03 2.04
N LEU A 127 12.29 -6.02 1.81
CA LEU A 127 11.29 -6.41 2.82
C LEU A 127 11.34 -7.92 3.11
N ILE A 128 11.47 -8.75 2.08
CA ILE A 128 11.55 -10.22 2.20
C ILE A 128 12.85 -10.63 2.90
N GLU A 129 13.99 -10.03 2.55
CA GLU A 129 15.28 -10.29 3.21
C GLU A 129 15.29 -9.83 4.68
N PHE A 130 14.65 -8.71 4.97
CA PHE A 130 14.44 -8.27 6.34
C PHE A 130 13.59 -9.29 7.11
N ALA A 131 12.47 -9.72 6.55
CA ALA A 131 11.59 -10.72 7.15
C ALA A 131 12.34 -12.04 7.42
N LYS A 132 13.12 -12.50 6.45
CA LYS A 132 13.97 -13.70 6.58
C LYS A 132 14.98 -13.56 7.73
N THR A 133 15.69 -12.43 7.76
CA THR A 133 16.70 -12.16 8.80
C THR A 133 16.07 -12.05 10.19
N LYS A 134 14.86 -11.53 10.30
CA LYS A 134 14.11 -11.34 11.54
C LYS A 134 13.17 -12.50 11.87
N GLN A 135 13.14 -13.54 11.02
CA GLN A 135 12.26 -14.70 11.16
C GLN A 135 10.77 -14.31 11.28
N LEU A 136 10.34 -13.28 10.51
CA LEU A 136 8.95 -12.86 10.46
C LEU A 136 8.14 -13.76 9.54
N TYR A 137 6.88 -13.93 9.87
CA TYR A 137 5.94 -14.60 8.97
C TYR A 137 5.51 -13.63 7.88
N CYS A 138 5.47 -14.12 6.62
CA CYS A 138 4.96 -13.37 5.48
C CYS A 138 3.77 -14.08 4.85
N VAL A 139 2.75 -13.32 4.52
CA VAL A 139 1.50 -13.79 3.91
C VAL A 139 1.50 -13.43 2.42
N ALA A 140 1.44 -14.45 1.58
CA ALA A 140 1.06 -14.29 0.17
C ALA A 140 -0.47 -14.18 0.13
N SER A 141 -0.99 -12.97 -0.09
CA SER A 141 -2.41 -12.71 0.17
C SER A 141 -3.30 -12.68 -1.08
N ASN A 142 -2.71 -12.51 -2.27
CA ASN A 142 -3.51 -12.28 -3.47
C ASN A 142 -4.02 -13.59 -4.09
N VAL A 143 -5.15 -13.50 -4.79
CA VAL A 143 -5.63 -14.58 -5.67
C VAL A 143 -4.72 -14.70 -6.89
N GLN A 144 -4.54 -15.92 -7.37
CA GLN A 144 -3.80 -16.13 -8.61
C GLN A 144 -4.42 -15.31 -9.77
N ARG A 145 -3.57 -14.54 -10.46
CA ARG A 145 -3.96 -13.64 -11.56
C ARG A 145 -4.84 -14.33 -12.63
N LYS A 146 -4.58 -15.62 -12.87
CA LYS A 146 -5.38 -16.39 -13.84
C LYS A 146 -6.86 -16.51 -13.44
N TYR A 147 -7.17 -16.57 -12.12
CA TYR A 147 -8.55 -16.68 -11.63
C TYR A 147 -9.24 -15.31 -11.60
N ALA A 148 -8.56 -14.25 -11.24
CA ALA A 148 -9.07 -12.89 -11.40
C ALA A 148 -9.38 -12.60 -12.89
N SER A 149 -8.49 -13.01 -13.80
CA SER A 149 -8.72 -12.91 -15.25
C SER A 149 -9.84 -13.81 -15.75
N LEU A 150 -10.01 -14.99 -15.17
CA LEU A 150 -11.12 -15.91 -15.51
C LEU A 150 -12.47 -15.28 -15.14
N LEU A 151 -12.55 -14.72 -13.92
CA LEU A 151 -13.74 -14.02 -13.45
C LEU A 151 -14.08 -12.83 -14.35
N PHE A 152 -13.09 -12.01 -14.68
CA PHE A 152 -13.26 -10.89 -15.60
C PHE A 152 -13.79 -11.31 -16.97
N LYS A 153 -13.23 -12.37 -17.55
CA LYS A 153 -13.58 -12.80 -18.93
C LYS A 153 -14.88 -13.60 -19.02
N LYS A 154 -15.19 -14.40 -17.99
CA LYS A 154 -16.24 -15.43 -18.05
C LYS A 154 -17.27 -15.38 -16.93
N GLY A 155 -17.08 -14.49 -15.95
CA GLY A 155 -17.98 -14.40 -14.77
C GLY A 155 -17.84 -15.57 -13.81
N ARG A 156 -18.67 -15.57 -12.75
CA ARG A 156 -18.60 -16.52 -11.61
C ARG A 156 -18.86 -17.98 -11.99
N ALA A 157 -19.74 -18.24 -12.95
CA ALA A 157 -20.08 -19.62 -13.37
C ALA A 157 -18.86 -20.40 -13.85
N ALA A 158 -17.81 -19.72 -14.34
CA ALA A 158 -16.56 -20.39 -14.75
C ALA A 158 -15.81 -21.07 -13.59
N PHE A 159 -16.20 -20.79 -12.34
CA PHE A 159 -15.56 -21.39 -11.15
C PHE A 159 -16.16 -22.73 -10.75
N ASP A 160 -17.29 -23.15 -11.34
CA ASP A 160 -17.97 -24.40 -10.96
C ASP A 160 -17.09 -25.64 -11.21
N THR A 161 -16.18 -25.57 -12.16
CA THR A 161 -15.25 -26.66 -12.51
C THR A 161 -13.91 -26.62 -11.75
N ILE A 162 -13.69 -25.60 -10.91
CA ILE A 162 -12.44 -25.46 -10.15
C ILE A 162 -12.48 -26.38 -8.93
N SER A 163 -11.40 -27.17 -8.74
CA SER A 163 -11.31 -28.15 -7.64
C SER A 163 -11.33 -27.47 -6.26
N PRO A 164 -11.84 -28.16 -5.21
CA PRO A 164 -11.87 -27.63 -3.85
C PRO A 164 -10.50 -27.19 -3.32
N ALA A 165 -9.44 -27.94 -3.64
CA ALA A 165 -8.07 -27.61 -3.22
C ALA A 165 -7.58 -26.26 -3.77
N VAL A 166 -7.98 -25.92 -5.00
CA VAL A 166 -7.67 -24.63 -5.61
C VAL A 166 -8.57 -23.52 -5.03
N ARG A 167 -9.85 -23.84 -4.79
CA ARG A 167 -10.79 -22.87 -4.18
C ARG A 167 -10.37 -22.44 -2.77
N ALA A 168 -9.69 -23.33 -2.03
CA ALA A 168 -9.14 -23.00 -0.72
C ALA A 168 -8.04 -21.92 -0.74
N GLN A 169 -7.53 -21.57 -1.93
CA GLN A 169 -6.50 -20.54 -2.13
C GLN A 169 -7.08 -19.18 -2.54
N MET A 170 -8.35 -18.95 -2.36
CA MET A 170 -9.04 -17.72 -2.75
C MET A 170 -10.30 -17.51 -1.91
N ALA A 171 -10.86 -16.31 -1.93
CA ALA A 171 -12.16 -16.05 -1.31
C ALA A 171 -13.26 -16.95 -1.91
N PRO A 172 -14.28 -17.31 -1.13
CA PRO A 172 -15.46 -17.99 -1.66
C PRO A 172 -16.05 -17.21 -2.84
N ILE A 173 -16.47 -17.91 -3.90
CA ILE A 173 -16.92 -17.25 -5.14
C ILE A 173 -18.25 -16.50 -4.98
N ASP A 174 -19.01 -16.76 -3.94
CA ASP A 174 -20.21 -16.06 -3.54
C ASP A 174 -19.95 -14.78 -2.72
N PHE A 175 -18.68 -14.32 -2.69
CA PHE A 175 -18.33 -13.06 -2.03
C PHE A 175 -19.27 -11.92 -2.45
N MET A 176 -19.62 -11.06 -1.50
CA MET A 176 -20.46 -9.89 -1.76
C MET A 176 -19.67 -8.81 -2.52
N VAL A 177 -20.38 -8.04 -3.34
CA VAL A 177 -19.83 -6.85 -4.01
C VAL A 177 -20.74 -5.67 -3.72
N ASP A 178 -20.23 -4.69 -3.00
CA ASP A 178 -20.94 -3.44 -2.76
C ASP A 178 -20.63 -2.44 -3.89
N THR A 179 -21.51 -2.39 -4.88
CA THR A 179 -21.37 -1.47 -6.03
C THR A 179 -21.60 0.01 -5.66
N SER A 180 -21.95 0.32 -4.42
CA SER A 180 -22.06 1.71 -3.95
C SER A 180 -20.69 2.33 -3.62
N LEU A 181 -19.67 1.50 -3.41
CA LEU A 181 -18.30 1.96 -3.12
C LEU A 181 -17.73 2.77 -4.29
N SER A 182 -17.13 3.93 -3.98
CA SER A 182 -16.63 4.86 -4.99
C SER A 182 -15.55 4.24 -5.88
N GLN A 183 -14.65 3.42 -5.31
CA GLN A 183 -13.61 2.70 -6.03
C GLN A 183 -14.21 1.73 -7.07
N TYR A 184 -15.24 0.99 -6.69
CA TYR A 184 -15.91 0.06 -7.63
C TYR A 184 -16.74 0.77 -8.69
N LYS A 185 -17.31 1.96 -8.39
CA LYS A 185 -17.96 2.81 -9.42
C LYS A 185 -16.96 3.29 -10.46
N GLU A 186 -15.75 3.66 -10.03
CA GLU A 186 -14.68 4.06 -10.94
C GLU A 186 -14.29 2.91 -11.86
N VAL A 187 -14.05 1.72 -11.32
CA VAL A 187 -13.75 0.50 -12.09
C VAL A 187 -14.89 0.16 -13.05
N PHE A 188 -16.14 0.27 -12.61
CA PHE A 188 -17.30 0.03 -13.46
C PHE A 188 -17.31 0.98 -14.67
N SER A 189 -17.03 2.27 -14.43
CA SER A 189 -16.97 3.26 -15.51
C SER A 189 -15.87 2.96 -16.52
N MET A 190 -14.68 2.53 -16.06
CA MET A 190 -13.57 2.13 -16.95
C MET A 190 -13.95 0.92 -17.82
N GLY A 191 -14.60 -0.09 -17.25
CA GLY A 191 -15.00 -1.31 -17.95
C GLY A 191 -16.23 -1.15 -18.85
N GLY A 192 -17.10 -0.18 -18.56
CA GLY A 192 -18.37 0.01 -19.27
C GLY A 192 -18.23 0.31 -20.78
N HIS A 193 -17.09 0.84 -21.18
CA HIS A 193 -16.78 1.09 -22.60
C HIS A 193 -16.29 -0.14 -23.37
N MET A 194 -16.03 -1.26 -22.69
CA MET A 194 -15.43 -2.47 -23.27
C MET A 194 -16.47 -3.49 -23.78
N GLY A 195 -17.76 -3.31 -23.49
CA GLY A 195 -18.85 -4.17 -23.93
C GLY A 195 -19.85 -4.54 -22.83
N PRO A 196 -20.95 -5.26 -23.18
CA PRO A 196 -21.97 -5.69 -22.25
C PRO A 196 -21.37 -6.49 -21.09
N ASN A 197 -21.76 -6.18 -19.86
CA ASN A 197 -21.31 -6.80 -18.61
C ASN A 197 -19.82 -6.62 -18.25
N MET A 198 -18.98 -6.06 -19.12
CA MET A 198 -17.54 -5.93 -18.85
C MET A 198 -17.27 -5.03 -17.65
N GLY A 199 -18.02 -3.95 -17.47
CA GLY A 199 -17.91 -3.09 -16.29
C GLY A 199 -18.12 -3.86 -15.00
N MET A 200 -19.20 -4.67 -14.91
CA MET A 200 -19.47 -5.45 -13.71
C MET A 200 -18.45 -6.56 -13.49
N ASN A 201 -18.06 -7.28 -14.54
CA ASN A 201 -17.02 -8.31 -14.45
C ASN A 201 -15.68 -7.72 -13.98
N MET A 202 -15.36 -6.48 -14.38
CA MET A 202 -14.14 -5.79 -13.93
C MET A 202 -14.23 -5.46 -12.44
N VAL A 203 -15.39 -4.97 -11.99
CA VAL A 203 -15.65 -4.75 -10.55
C VAL A 203 -15.53 -6.05 -9.76
N GLU A 204 -16.19 -7.13 -10.21
CA GLU A 204 -16.11 -8.44 -9.55
C GLU A 204 -14.66 -8.97 -9.49
N SER A 205 -13.88 -8.77 -10.52
CA SER A 205 -12.47 -9.18 -10.56
C SER A 205 -11.62 -8.42 -9.54
N GLN A 206 -11.84 -7.12 -9.36
CA GLN A 206 -11.14 -6.34 -8.33
C GLN A 206 -11.63 -6.72 -6.92
N ALA A 207 -12.95 -6.79 -6.74
CA ALA A 207 -13.57 -7.19 -5.49
C ALA A 207 -13.12 -8.59 -5.04
N PHE A 208 -12.88 -9.51 -5.98
CA PHE A 208 -12.36 -10.84 -5.71
C PHE A 208 -10.93 -10.83 -5.17
N LYS A 209 -10.07 -9.94 -5.69
CA LYS A 209 -8.74 -9.72 -5.12
C LYS A 209 -8.84 -9.18 -3.70
N ASP A 210 -9.66 -8.13 -3.50
CA ASP A 210 -9.87 -7.51 -2.19
C ASP A 210 -10.39 -8.52 -1.16
N ALA A 211 -11.40 -9.31 -1.52
CA ALA A 211 -11.97 -10.34 -0.66
C ALA A 211 -10.94 -11.44 -0.33
N THR A 212 -10.10 -11.82 -1.31
CA THR A 212 -9.06 -12.84 -1.09
C THR A 212 -7.95 -12.30 -0.19
N MET A 213 -7.47 -11.09 -0.43
CA MET A 213 -6.47 -10.46 0.45
C MET A 213 -7.01 -10.31 1.87
N ALA A 214 -8.23 -9.83 2.04
CA ALA A 214 -8.87 -9.71 3.34
C ALA A 214 -8.98 -11.06 4.07
N GLN A 215 -9.33 -12.13 3.35
CA GLN A 215 -9.38 -13.48 3.93
C GLN A 215 -8.03 -13.90 4.48
N PHE A 216 -6.94 -13.82 3.69
CA PHE A 216 -5.62 -14.27 4.12
C PHE A 216 -4.94 -13.32 5.12
N ILE A 217 -5.31 -12.05 5.17
CA ILE A 217 -4.96 -11.16 6.27
C ILE A 217 -5.54 -11.69 7.60
N LEU A 218 -6.79 -12.15 7.60
CA LEU A 218 -7.49 -12.57 8.81
C LEU A 218 -7.26 -14.02 9.18
N GLU A 219 -7.11 -14.92 8.21
CA GLU A 219 -7.20 -16.38 8.37
C GLU A 219 -5.90 -17.10 7.99
N ASN A 220 -4.71 -16.46 8.15
CA ASN A 220 -3.45 -17.13 7.84
C ASN A 220 -2.91 -17.97 9.02
N PRO A 221 -2.15 -19.05 8.76
CA PRO A 221 -1.62 -19.93 9.80
C PRO A 221 -0.55 -19.29 10.71
N GLY A 222 0.06 -18.17 10.28
CA GLY A 222 1.05 -17.42 11.06
C GLY A 222 0.42 -16.54 12.14
N ARG A 223 -0.87 -16.21 11.99
CA ARG A 223 -1.56 -15.27 12.88
C ARG A 223 -1.74 -15.87 14.28
N LYS A 224 -1.24 -15.15 15.27
CA LYS A 224 -1.33 -15.48 16.69
C LYS A 224 -1.99 -14.34 17.45
N GLU A 225 -2.38 -14.58 18.68
CA GLU A 225 -2.83 -13.52 19.57
C GLU A 225 -1.72 -12.46 19.73
N GLY A 226 -2.11 -11.19 19.59
CA GLY A 226 -1.16 -10.06 19.63
C GLY A 226 -0.40 -9.81 18.33
N THR A 227 -0.64 -10.57 17.25
CA THR A 227 -0.04 -10.28 15.94
C THR A 227 -0.47 -8.90 15.42
N VAL A 228 0.50 -8.12 14.95
CA VAL A 228 0.30 -6.87 14.23
C VAL A 228 0.63 -7.12 12.76
N HIS A 229 -0.36 -6.98 11.89
CA HIS A 229 -0.23 -7.26 10.46
C HIS A 229 0.00 -5.96 9.68
N LEU A 230 1.13 -5.86 8.99
CA LEU A 230 1.43 -4.79 8.04
C LEU A 230 1.29 -5.33 6.62
N HIS A 231 0.28 -4.88 5.89
CA HIS A 231 -0.03 -5.34 4.54
C HIS A 231 0.34 -4.31 3.49
N PHE A 232 1.06 -4.73 2.47
CA PHE A 232 1.45 -3.93 1.31
C PHE A 232 0.55 -4.25 0.13
N ASN A 233 -0.14 -3.25 -0.37
CA ASN A 233 -1.09 -3.38 -1.49
C ASN A 233 -1.08 -2.11 -2.34
N GLY A 234 -1.48 -2.22 -3.60
CA GLY A 234 -1.74 -1.03 -4.41
C GLY A 234 -2.78 -0.13 -3.73
N ALA A 235 -2.56 1.18 -3.73
CA ALA A 235 -3.39 2.15 -3.02
C ALA A 235 -4.88 1.99 -3.30
N PHE A 236 -5.23 1.66 -4.56
CA PHE A 236 -6.61 1.40 -4.97
C PHE A 236 -7.33 0.39 -4.05
N HIS A 237 -6.64 -0.66 -3.58
CA HIS A 237 -7.23 -1.75 -2.79
C HIS A 237 -7.56 -1.36 -1.34
N SER A 238 -7.14 -0.17 -0.86
CA SER A 238 -7.43 0.30 0.52
C SER A 238 -7.85 1.76 0.61
N ASP A 239 -7.84 2.50 -0.52
CA ASP A 239 -8.22 3.91 -0.57
C ASP A 239 -9.67 4.12 -0.12
N PHE A 240 -9.90 5.26 0.50
CA PHE A 240 -11.20 5.67 1.04
C PHE A 240 -11.80 4.68 2.02
N TYR A 241 -10.96 3.88 2.70
CA TYR A 241 -11.37 2.84 3.65
C TYR A 241 -12.24 1.75 3.00
N GLN A 242 -12.02 1.50 1.70
CA GLN A 242 -12.78 0.56 0.87
C GLN A 242 -11.94 -0.68 0.54
N GLY A 243 -12.33 -1.45 -0.46
CA GLY A 243 -11.60 -2.62 -0.94
C GLY A 243 -11.31 -3.64 0.18
N ILE A 244 -10.05 -3.93 0.45
CA ILE A 244 -9.62 -4.89 1.49
C ILE A 244 -10.24 -4.55 2.84
N LEU A 245 -10.22 -3.27 3.25
CA LEU A 245 -10.74 -2.88 4.56
C LEU A 245 -12.24 -3.14 4.69
N TRP A 246 -13.01 -2.89 3.63
CA TRP A 246 -14.44 -3.19 3.65
C TRP A 246 -14.71 -4.67 3.94
N TYR A 247 -13.98 -5.61 3.28
CA TYR A 247 -14.12 -7.05 3.53
C TYR A 247 -13.63 -7.46 4.92
N VAL A 248 -12.53 -6.88 5.40
CA VAL A 248 -12.02 -7.12 6.75
C VAL A 248 -13.08 -6.74 7.79
N GLN A 249 -13.70 -5.58 7.64
CA GLN A 249 -14.73 -5.09 8.58
C GLN A 249 -16.02 -5.89 8.55
N GLN A 250 -16.38 -6.53 7.41
CA GLN A 250 -17.51 -7.46 7.36
C GLN A 250 -17.30 -8.68 8.26
N LYS A 251 -16.05 -9.14 8.43
CA LYS A 251 -15.69 -10.30 9.25
C LYS A 251 -15.30 -9.92 10.68
N GLN A 252 -14.60 -8.82 10.87
CA GLN A 252 -14.09 -8.33 12.16
C GLN A 252 -14.33 -6.81 12.29
N PRO A 253 -15.55 -6.37 12.62
CA PRO A 253 -15.91 -4.94 12.69
C PRO A 253 -15.08 -4.14 13.70
N GLU A 254 -14.64 -4.79 14.79
CA GLU A 254 -13.90 -4.15 15.90
C GLU A 254 -12.38 -4.13 15.70
N ILE A 255 -11.88 -4.65 14.59
CA ILE A 255 -10.42 -4.66 14.32
C ILE A 255 -9.88 -3.24 14.25
N ARG A 256 -8.81 -2.99 14.96
CA ARG A 256 -8.17 -1.66 14.99
C ARG A 256 -7.23 -1.51 13.79
N VAL A 257 -7.67 -0.76 12.80
CA VAL A 257 -6.95 -0.56 11.54
C VAL A 257 -6.30 0.83 11.46
N LEU A 258 -5.18 0.93 10.76
CA LEU A 258 -4.60 2.16 10.24
C LEU A 258 -4.46 2.01 8.73
N THR A 259 -4.86 3.04 7.98
CA THR A 259 -4.67 3.08 6.52
C THR A 259 -3.63 4.13 6.15
N ILE A 260 -2.78 3.79 5.18
CA ILE A 260 -1.81 4.68 4.56
C ILE A 260 -2.05 4.60 3.06
N SER A 261 -2.10 5.74 2.39
CA SER A 261 -2.23 5.81 0.93
C SER A 261 -1.12 6.65 0.34
N THR A 262 -0.63 6.27 -0.82
CA THR A 262 0.30 7.07 -1.62
C THR A 262 -0.47 7.78 -2.72
N VAL A 263 -0.17 9.06 -2.94
CA VAL A 263 -0.73 9.87 -4.02
C VAL A 263 0.38 10.63 -4.75
N THR A 264 0.16 10.97 -6.02
CA THR A 264 1.06 11.81 -6.80
C THR A 264 0.40 13.13 -7.14
N GLN A 265 1.16 14.22 -7.07
CA GLN A 265 0.74 15.56 -7.54
C GLN A 265 1.95 16.42 -7.90
N GLY A 266 1.73 17.52 -8.61
CA GLY A 266 2.80 18.40 -9.07
C GLY A 266 3.51 19.16 -7.93
N ASP A 267 2.78 19.64 -6.93
CA ASP A 267 3.34 20.31 -5.74
C ASP A 267 2.98 19.59 -4.46
N VAL A 268 3.93 18.82 -3.93
CA VAL A 268 3.72 18.03 -2.72
C VAL A 268 3.59 18.85 -1.43
N ARG A 269 3.86 20.15 -1.46
CA ARG A 269 3.84 21.02 -0.26
C ARG A 269 2.44 21.30 0.30
N LYS A 270 1.39 21.07 -0.49
CA LYS A 270 0.00 21.23 -0.08
C LYS A 270 -0.84 20.16 -0.77
N LEU A 271 -1.45 19.30 0.03
CA LEU A 271 -2.28 18.21 -0.46
C LEU A 271 -3.49 18.74 -1.25
N ASP A 272 -3.72 18.16 -2.42
CA ASP A 272 -4.87 18.48 -3.26
C ASP A 272 -6.17 17.98 -2.61
N LYS A 273 -7.27 18.70 -2.85
CA LYS A 273 -8.54 18.46 -2.17
C LYS A 273 -9.12 17.08 -2.45
N GLU A 274 -8.87 16.51 -3.62
CA GLU A 274 -9.34 15.19 -4.04
C GLU A 274 -8.69 14.05 -3.26
N HIS A 275 -7.55 14.30 -2.63
CA HIS A 275 -6.85 13.32 -1.81
C HIS A 275 -7.26 13.35 -0.32
N ILE A 276 -8.00 14.39 0.10
CA ILE A 276 -8.47 14.52 1.50
C ILE A 276 -9.45 13.39 1.82
N GLY A 277 -9.24 12.72 2.95
CA GLY A 277 -10.09 11.62 3.41
C GLY A 277 -9.79 10.26 2.78
N ARG A 278 -8.73 10.15 1.96
CA ARG A 278 -8.36 8.92 1.27
C ARG A 278 -7.86 7.82 2.22
N ALA A 279 -7.11 8.21 3.25
CA ALA A 279 -6.57 7.33 4.29
C ALA A 279 -6.29 8.12 5.57
N ASP A 280 -5.93 7.44 6.67
CA ASP A 280 -5.52 8.09 7.92
C ASP A 280 -4.23 8.92 7.72
N PHE A 281 -3.29 8.36 6.93
CA PHE A 281 -2.10 9.05 6.47
C PHE A 281 -1.98 8.98 4.96
N ILE A 282 -1.60 10.10 4.35
CA ILE A 282 -1.46 10.24 2.91
C ILE A 282 -0.02 10.65 2.62
N ILE A 283 0.72 9.81 1.93
CA ILE A 283 2.08 10.06 1.45
C ILE A 283 1.95 10.68 0.06
N CYS A 284 2.31 11.95 -0.05
CA CYS A 284 2.26 12.69 -1.29
C CYS A 284 3.66 12.73 -1.91
N VAL A 285 3.82 12.18 -3.11
CA VAL A 285 5.09 12.14 -3.85
C VAL A 285 4.97 12.97 -5.14
N PRO A 286 6.07 13.56 -5.65
CA PRO A 286 6.03 14.31 -6.90
C PRO A 286 5.64 13.40 -8.08
N GLU A 287 4.76 13.86 -8.95
CA GLU A 287 4.40 13.14 -10.19
C GLU A 287 5.59 12.94 -11.14
N THR A 288 6.63 13.79 -11.00
CA THR A 288 7.88 13.71 -11.78
C THR A 288 8.91 12.74 -11.21
N MET A 289 8.58 12.02 -10.11
CA MET A 289 9.47 11.02 -9.53
C MET A 289 9.75 9.91 -10.54
N THR A 290 11.04 9.54 -10.70
CA THR A 290 11.44 8.41 -11.54
C THR A 290 10.83 7.12 -11.01
N ARG A 291 10.30 6.31 -11.90
CA ARG A 291 9.67 5.02 -11.58
C ARG A 291 10.69 3.89 -11.62
N THR A 292 10.44 2.79 -10.92
CA THR A 292 11.33 1.63 -10.83
C THR A 292 11.20 0.66 -12.02
N HIS A 293 10.10 0.74 -12.78
CA HIS A 293 9.88 -0.04 -14.01
C HIS A 293 8.86 0.60 -14.95
#